data_5619af6ad59ad885f33ffd25927ad014
#
_entry.id   5619af6ad59ad885f33ffd25927ad014
#
_cell.length_a   1.000
_cell.length_b   1.000
_cell.length_c   1.000
_cell.angle_alpha   90.00
_cell.angle_beta   90.00
_cell.angle_gamma   90.00
#
_symmetry.space_group_name_H-M   'P 1'
#
loop_
_entity.id
_entity.type
_entity.pdbx_description
1 polymer ?
#
loop_
_entity_poly.entity_id
_entity_poly.type
_entity_poly.pdbx_seq_one_letter_code
_entity_poly.pdbx_strand_id
1 'polypeptide(L)'
;MARTAITKQQARSSRRPSSGRTWEGFKSLAALIAIFLAIRIFIIQAYRIPSASMVPSLLVGDWLFVNQFIYGPTLPFTNHPIRLRIPGTAVRLYKDPKREEIVVFQSPPQSDQPEDPTPTLVKRVIGMPGDTIYMRKGLVYINGVPHPHTHAAQGAPEDGTESSYYGPLFDWQHQAEIKRSRFGSPPVRPTLDDWGPLLVPAEHYMMLGDNRHNSKDSRYWGFVPRNNVRGEPIFVYYSYDRDCGSGVCPLTDIRWSRIGHLIR
;
A
#
# COMPACT_ATOMS: atom_id res chain seq x y z
N MET A 1 -69.86 -1.19 -68.35
CA MET A 1 -69.66 -1.10 -66.86
C MET A 1 -68.23 -1.60 -66.59
N ALA A 2 -67.30 -0.69 -66.38
CA ALA A 2 -65.89 -1.02 -66.08
C ALA A 2 -65.57 -0.50 -64.67
N ARG A 3 -65.23 -1.39 -63.72
CA ARG A 3 -64.74 -1.05 -62.36
C ARG A 3 -63.24 -0.99 -62.38
N THR A 4 -62.70 0.19 -62.18
CA THR A 4 -61.27 0.45 -62.04
C THR A 4 -60.85 0.11 -60.63
N ALA A 5 -59.98 -0.85 -60.48
CA ALA A 5 -59.34 -1.23 -59.20
C ALA A 5 -58.14 -0.32 -58.89
N ILE A 6 -58.20 0.47 -57.88
CA ILE A 6 -57.08 1.30 -57.38
C ILE A 6 -56.22 0.46 -56.46
N THR A 7 -55.02 0.10 -56.93
CA THR A 7 -54.01 -0.59 -56.11
C THR A 7 -53.29 0.42 -55.23
N LYS A 8 -53.50 0.38 -53.90
CA LYS A 8 -52.76 1.15 -52.93
C LYS A 8 -51.35 0.53 -52.79
N GLN A 9 -50.37 1.19 -53.34
CA GLN A 9 -48.94 0.91 -53.07
C GLN A 9 -48.58 1.44 -51.67
N GLN A 10 -48.37 0.52 -50.71
CA GLN A 10 -47.78 0.84 -49.41
C GLN A 10 -46.32 1.19 -49.55
N ALA A 11 -45.95 2.44 -49.40
CA ALA A 11 -44.60 2.91 -49.32
C ALA A 11 -43.96 2.39 -47.99
N ARG A 12 -43.11 1.38 -48.09
CA ARG A 12 -42.21 0.99 -47.00
C ARG A 12 -41.24 2.13 -46.73
N SER A 13 -41.47 2.92 -45.70
CA SER A 13 -40.48 3.88 -45.22
C SER A 13 -39.31 3.11 -44.60
N SER A 14 -38.22 2.95 -45.33
CA SER A 14 -36.95 2.50 -44.81
C SER A 14 -36.41 3.56 -43.82
N ARG A 15 -36.61 3.36 -42.54
CA ARG A 15 -35.95 4.17 -41.52
C ARG A 15 -34.47 3.90 -41.61
N ARG A 16 -33.70 4.77 -42.27
CA ARG A 16 -32.23 4.81 -42.16
C ARG A 16 -31.90 5.02 -40.66
N PRO A 17 -31.02 4.18 -40.09
CA PRO A 17 -30.54 4.41 -38.75
C PRO A 17 -29.83 5.77 -38.76
N SER A 18 -30.27 6.69 -37.91
CA SER A 18 -29.68 8.03 -37.84
C SER A 18 -28.24 7.88 -37.31
N SER A 19 -27.26 8.26 -38.10
CA SER A 19 -25.81 8.20 -37.78
C SER A 19 -25.49 9.02 -36.48
N GLY A 20 -26.36 9.96 -36.11
CA GLY A 20 -26.25 10.71 -34.88
C GLY A 20 -26.41 9.87 -33.60
N ARG A 21 -27.29 8.85 -33.65
CA ARG A 21 -27.55 8.01 -32.47
C ARG A 21 -26.40 7.06 -32.12
N THR A 22 -25.69 6.58 -33.13
CA THR A 22 -24.48 5.75 -32.98
C THR A 22 -23.30 6.59 -32.43
N TRP A 23 -23.17 7.84 -32.90
CA TRP A 23 -22.14 8.77 -32.45
C TRP A 23 -22.34 9.21 -30.98
N GLU A 24 -23.57 9.50 -30.58
CA GLU A 24 -23.90 9.80 -29.17
C GLU A 24 -23.65 8.58 -28.26
N GLY A 25 -23.98 7.37 -28.73
CA GLY A 25 -23.64 6.13 -28.01
C GLY A 25 -22.14 5.95 -27.82
N PHE A 26 -21.35 6.25 -28.85
CA PHE A 26 -19.89 6.17 -28.77
C PHE A 26 -19.30 7.19 -27.78
N LYS A 27 -19.78 8.44 -27.78
CA LYS A 27 -19.37 9.46 -26.82
C LYS A 27 -19.69 9.04 -25.38
N SER A 28 -20.88 8.50 -25.14
CA SER A 28 -21.29 8.03 -23.81
C SER A 28 -20.41 6.88 -23.31
N LEU A 29 -20.10 5.92 -24.19
CA LEU A 29 -19.21 4.82 -23.87
C LEU A 29 -17.79 5.32 -23.57
N ALA A 30 -17.26 6.23 -24.39
CA ALA A 30 -15.94 6.83 -24.18
C ALA A 30 -15.87 7.61 -22.86
N ALA A 31 -16.94 8.35 -22.52
CA ALA A 31 -17.03 9.06 -21.26
C ALA A 31 -17.05 8.09 -20.04
N LEU A 32 -17.80 6.99 -20.12
CA LEU A 32 -17.82 5.95 -19.09
C LEU A 32 -16.46 5.31 -18.89
N ILE A 33 -15.77 4.98 -20.00
CA ILE A 33 -14.42 4.43 -19.95
C ILE A 33 -13.45 5.44 -19.33
N ALA A 34 -13.52 6.71 -19.71
CA ALA A 34 -12.68 7.76 -19.15
C ALA A 34 -12.90 7.94 -17.65
N ILE A 35 -14.16 7.95 -17.19
CA ILE A 35 -14.50 8.02 -15.76
C ILE A 35 -13.99 6.78 -15.01
N PHE A 36 -14.20 5.59 -15.56
CA PHE A 36 -13.71 4.34 -14.97
C PHE A 36 -12.17 4.36 -14.82
N LEU A 37 -11.46 4.78 -15.87
CA LEU A 37 -10.01 4.90 -15.83
C LEU A 37 -9.55 5.95 -14.82
N ALA A 38 -10.23 7.10 -14.74
CA ALA A 38 -9.93 8.12 -13.76
C ALA A 38 -10.09 7.59 -12.31
N ILE A 39 -11.19 6.90 -12.02
CA ILE A 39 -11.42 6.27 -10.72
C ILE A 39 -10.31 5.25 -10.41
N ARG A 40 -9.99 4.37 -11.37
CA ARG A 40 -8.96 3.34 -11.20
C ARG A 40 -7.56 3.91 -11.00
N ILE A 41 -7.22 5.01 -11.67
CA ILE A 41 -5.88 5.60 -11.61
C ILE A 41 -5.71 6.46 -10.34
N PHE A 42 -6.73 7.21 -9.94
CA PHE A 42 -6.59 8.24 -8.91
C PHE A 42 -7.20 7.86 -7.55
N ILE A 43 -8.15 6.93 -7.51
CA ILE A 43 -8.92 6.69 -6.29
C ILE A 43 -8.65 5.31 -5.71
N ILE A 44 -8.82 4.24 -6.49
CA ILE A 44 -8.76 2.86 -5.99
C ILE A 44 -7.80 2.03 -6.83
N GLN A 45 -6.83 1.43 -6.18
CA GLN A 45 -5.93 0.47 -6.80
C GLN A 45 -6.01 -0.89 -6.09
N ALA A 46 -5.97 -1.97 -6.88
CA ALA A 46 -5.89 -3.32 -6.36
C ALA A 46 -4.43 -3.73 -6.17
N TYR A 47 -4.11 -4.25 -4.98
CA TYR A 47 -2.80 -4.81 -4.66
C TYR A 47 -2.94 -6.24 -4.17
N ARG A 48 -1.95 -7.07 -4.46
CA ARG A 48 -1.84 -8.43 -3.96
C ARG A 48 -0.72 -8.50 -2.94
N ILE A 49 -0.93 -9.25 -1.86
CA ILE A 49 0.08 -9.49 -0.83
C ILE A 49 0.89 -10.74 -1.21
N PRO A 50 2.17 -10.57 -1.59
CA PRO A 50 3.02 -11.68 -2.03
C PRO A 50 3.82 -12.33 -0.90
N SER A 51 3.99 -11.66 0.25
CA SER A 51 4.89 -12.05 1.34
C SER A 51 4.21 -12.05 2.70
N ALA A 52 4.78 -12.78 3.65
CA ALA A 52 4.26 -12.93 5.00
C ALA A 52 4.63 -11.79 5.96
N SER A 53 5.26 -10.72 5.48
CA SER A 53 5.82 -9.65 6.34
C SER A 53 4.78 -8.87 7.17
N MET A 54 3.50 -8.97 6.83
CA MET A 54 2.39 -8.32 7.53
C MET A 54 1.46 -9.30 8.24
N VAL A 55 1.84 -10.56 8.37
CA VAL A 55 1.11 -11.55 9.18
C VAL A 55 1.16 -11.14 10.65
N PRO A 56 0.03 -11.20 11.38
CA PRO A 56 -1.25 -11.78 11.03
C PRO A 56 -2.24 -10.80 10.37
N SER A 57 -1.94 -9.51 10.31
CA SER A 57 -2.89 -8.49 9.80
C SER A 57 -3.26 -8.74 8.34
N LEU A 58 -2.25 -9.01 7.51
CA LEU A 58 -2.43 -9.38 6.10
C LEU A 58 -1.76 -10.71 5.81
N LEU A 59 -2.45 -11.58 5.08
CA LEU A 59 -1.98 -12.91 4.73
C LEU A 59 -1.48 -12.95 3.28
N VAL A 60 -0.53 -13.84 3.03
CA VAL A 60 -0.10 -14.15 1.66
C VAL A 60 -1.31 -14.63 0.85
N GLY A 61 -1.53 -14.05 -0.32
CA GLY A 61 -2.71 -14.34 -1.16
C GLY A 61 -3.90 -13.42 -0.92
N ASP A 62 -3.82 -12.47 0.02
CA ASP A 62 -4.81 -11.40 0.15
C ASP A 62 -4.71 -10.41 -1.04
N TRP A 63 -5.85 -9.99 -1.53
CA TRP A 63 -6.00 -8.93 -2.53
C TRP A 63 -6.74 -7.76 -1.89
N LEU A 64 -6.13 -6.59 -1.93
CA LEU A 64 -6.56 -5.40 -1.19
C LEU A 64 -7.07 -4.33 -2.13
N PHE A 65 -8.12 -3.62 -1.74
CA PHE A 65 -8.40 -2.31 -2.27
C PHE A 65 -7.68 -1.23 -1.46
N VAL A 66 -6.95 -0.38 -2.15
CA VAL A 66 -6.14 0.69 -1.58
C VAL A 66 -6.68 2.04 -2.03
N ASN A 67 -6.98 2.91 -1.08
CA ASN A 67 -7.38 4.28 -1.30
C ASN A 67 -6.12 5.14 -1.50
N GLN A 68 -5.89 5.57 -2.73
CA GLN A 68 -4.76 6.45 -3.05
C GLN A 68 -5.09 7.93 -2.79
N PHE A 69 -6.36 8.29 -2.85
CA PHE A 69 -6.79 9.69 -2.72
C PHE A 69 -6.49 10.26 -1.33
N ILE A 70 -6.50 9.41 -0.30
CA ILE A 70 -6.41 9.83 1.09
C ILE A 70 -5.10 10.56 1.43
N TYR A 71 -3.97 10.15 0.83
CA TYR A 71 -2.65 10.76 1.05
C TYR A 71 -2.22 11.72 -0.06
N GLY A 72 -3.12 12.00 -0.99
CA GLY A 72 -2.87 12.75 -2.23
C GLY A 72 -2.52 11.80 -3.38
N PRO A 73 -3.39 11.71 -4.40
CA PRO A 73 -3.17 10.79 -5.52
C PRO A 73 -1.86 11.11 -6.23
N THR A 74 -1.17 10.08 -6.69
CA THR A 74 0.06 10.24 -7.44
C THR A 74 -0.26 10.41 -8.92
N LEU A 75 0.42 11.35 -9.59
CA LEU A 75 0.30 11.49 -11.05
C LEU A 75 0.76 10.21 -11.74
N PRO A 76 0.02 9.71 -12.74
CA PRO A 76 0.44 8.57 -13.54
C PRO A 76 1.86 8.80 -14.09
N PHE A 77 2.67 7.75 -14.08
CA PHE A 77 4.06 7.77 -14.58
C PHE A 77 5.03 8.69 -13.85
N THR A 78 4.62 9.29 -12.72
CA THR A 78 5.49 10.10 -11.88
C THR A 78 5.44 9.62 -10.43
N ASN A 79 6.46 9.98 -9.65
CA ASN A 79 6.49 9.72 -8.21
C ASN A 79 6.02 10.93 -7.40
N HIS A 80 5.34 11.90 -8.06
CA HIS A 80 4.92 13.14 -7.42
C HIS A 80 3.46 13.04 -6.95
N PRO A 81 3.17 13.10 -5.64
CA PRO A 81 1.82 13.15 -5.13
C PRO A 81 1.20 14.54 -5.39
N ILE A 82 -0.07 14.53 -5.81
CA ILE A 82 -0.87 15.74 -5.95
C ILE A 82 -1.39 16.11 -4.56
N ARG A 83 -0.84 17.13 -3.96
CA ARG A 83 -1.28 17.66 -2.65
C ARG A 83 -2.15 18.89 -2.84
N LEU A 84 -3.44 18.66 -3.00
CA LEU A 84 -4.41 19.73 -3.19
C LEU A 84 -4.66 20.45 -1.87
N ARG A 85 -4.56 21.79 -1.93
CA ARG A 85 -4.99 22.71 -0.86
C ARG A 85 -6.03 23.65 -1.44
N ILE A 86 -7.02 24.02 -0.64
CA ILE A 86 -7.97 25.04 -1.06
C ILE A 86 -7.30 26.39 -0.90
N PRO A 87 -7.12 27.17 -2.00
CA PRO A 87 -6.46 28.48 -1.93
C PRO A 87 -7.14 29.38 -0.90
N GLY A 88 -6.31 30.10 -0.11
CA GLY A 88 -6.82 31.01 0.93
C GLY A 88 -7.37 30.35 2.21
N THR A 89 -7.26 29.05 2.34
CA THR A 89 -7.71 28.30 3.54
C THR A 89 -6.61 27.38 4.08
N ALA A 90 -6.76 26.96 5.35
CA ALA A 90 -5.93 25.91 5.95
C ALA A 90 -6.38 24.48 5.56
N VAL A 91 -7.40 24.34 4.72
CA VAL A 91 -8.00 23.05 4.37
C VAL A 91 -7.12 22.31 3.37
N ARG A 92 -6.69 21.12 3.78
CA ARG A 92 -5.95 20.14 2.96
C ARG A 92 -6.91 19.05 2.53
N LEU A 93 -6.90 18.69 1.24
CA LEU A 93 -7.70 17.59 0.71
C LEU A 93 -6.96 16.24 0.79
N TYR A 94 -5.93 16.17 1.60
CA TYR A 94 -5.15 14.96 1.87
C TYR A 94 -4.82 14.88 3.36
N LYS A 95 -4.62 13.66 3.86
CA LYS A 95 -4.15 13.39 5.22
C LYS A 95 -2.65 13.09 5.23
N ASP A 96 -2.06 13.15 6.40
CA ASP A 96 -0.78 12.53 6.67
C ASP A 96 -1.00 11.17 7.34
N PRO A 97 -0.16 10.16 7.05
CA PRO A 97 -0.21 8.88 7.73
C PRO A 97 -0.15 9.05 9.25
N LYS A 98 -0.90 8.25 9.98
CA LYS A 98 -0.87 8.23 11.44
C LYS A 98 -0.10 7.01 11.93
N ARG A 99 0.35 7.08 13.19
CA ARG A 99 0.93 5.92 13.86
C ARG A 99 -0.06 4.76 13.87
N GLU A 100 0.42 3.55 13.72
CA GLU A 100 -0.32 2.29 13.62
C GLU A 100 -1.11 2.08 12.31
N GLU A 101 -1.22 3.08 11.43
CA GLU A 101 -1.85 2.88 10.13
C GLU A 101 -0.98 1.96 9.23
N ILE A 102 -1.63 1.02 8.56
CA ILE A 102 -1.00 0.23 7.48
C ILE A 102 -1.03 1.09 6.22
N VAL A 103 0.10 1.19 5.55
CA VAL A 103 0.22 2.01 4.34
C VAL A 103 0.90 1.25 3.20
N VAL A 104 0.47 1.56 1.99
CA VAL A 104 1.17 1.18 0.76
C VAL A 104 2.11 2.32 0.38
N PHE A 105 3.36 2.00 0.09
CA PHE A 105 4.37 2.98 -0.25
C PHE A 105 5.44 2.41 -1.17
N GLN A 106 6.16 3.27 -1.84
CA GLN A 106 7.37 2.93 -2.59
C GLN A 106 8.56 2.95 -1.62
N SER A 107 9.31 1.86 -1.54
CA SER A 107 10.45 1.81 -0.62
C SER A 107 11.54 2.82 -1.02
N PRO A 108 12.37 3.25 -0.08
CA PRO A 108 13.67 3.82 -0.42
C PRO A 108 14.51 2.83 -1.25
N PRO A 109 15.52 3.30 -1.98
CA PRO A 109 16.38 2.43 -2.77
C PRO A 109 17.00 1.31 -1.93
N GLN A 110 16.89 0.07 -2.40
CA GLN A 110 17.44 -1.12 -1.77
C GLN A 110 18.65 -1.60 -2.59
N SER A 111 19.84 -1.54 -2.02
CA SER A 111 21.09 -1.88 -2.70
C SER A 111 21.23 -3.35 -3.05
N ASP A 112 20.50 -4.21 -2.36
CA ASP A 112 20.48 -5.66 -2.56
C ASP A 112 19.39 -6.15 -3.53
N GLN A 113 18.62 -5.23 -4.14
CA GLN A 113 17.58 -5.52 -5.14
C GLN A 113 17.79 -4.69 -6.41
N PRO A 114 18.82 -4.99 -7.21
CA PRO A 114 19.14 -4.17 -8.40
C PRO A 114 18.08 -4.19 -9.50
N GLU A 115 17.27 -5.25 -9.59
CA GLU A 115 16.20 -5.37 -10.60
C GLU A 115 14.98 -4.50 -10.29
N ASP A 116 14.64 -4.36 -9.01
CA ASP A 116 13.58 -3.47 -8.52
C ASP A 116 14.06 -2.78 -7.23
N PRO A 117 14.87 -1.73 -7.35
CA PRO A 117 15.49 -1.08 -6.19
C PRO A 117 14.50 -0.33 -5.31
N THR A 118 13.29 -0.03 -5.83
CA THR A 118 12.27 0.73 -5.10
C THR A 118 10.89 0.06 -5.16
N PRO A 119 10.77 -1.20 -4.67
CA PRO A 119 9.52 -1.94 -4.78
C PRO A 119 8.38 -1.26 -4.03
N THR A 120 7.16 -1.50 -4.49
CA THR A 120 5.97 -1.10 -3.75
C THR A 120 5.70 -2.10 -2.62
N LEU A 121 5.65 -1.60 -1.41
CA LEU A 121 5.53 -2.39 -0.19
C LEU A 121 4.33 -1.97 0.65
N VAL A 122 3.94 -2.86 1.55
CA VAL A 122 2.92 -2.61 2.57
C VAL A 122 3.56 -2.84 3.94
N LYS A 123 3.52 -1.83 4.82
CA LYS A 123 4.03 -1.90 6.20
C LYS A 123 3.17 -1.02 7.11
N ARG A 124 3.41 -1.14 8.43
CA ARG A 124 2.77 -0.32 9.46
C ARG A 124 3.67 0.86 9.84
N VAL A 125 3.05 2.03 9.96
CA VAL A 125 3.73 3.25 10.43
C VAL A 125 3.94 3.16 11.93
N ILE A 126 5.19 3.08 12.37
CA ILE A 126 5.53 3.01 13.80
C ILE A 126 6.16 4.31 14.28
N GLY A 127 7.15 4.85 13.57
CA GLY A 127 7.80 6.11 13.91
C GLY A 127 7.26 7.27 13.08
N MET A 128 6.89 8.34 13.76
CA MET A 128 6.43 9.60 13.17
C MET A 128 7.56 10.63 13.09
N PRO A 129 7.46 11.64 12.20
CA PRO A 129 8.45 12.72 12.16
C PRO A 129 8.72 13.32 13.54
N GLY A 130 9.99 13.42 13.94
CA GLY A 130 10.42 13.94 15.25
C GLY A 130 10.47 12.93 16.38
N ASP A 131 10.00 11.70 16.18
CA ASP A 131 10.12 10.65 17.18
C ASP A 131 11.57 10.19 17.35
N THR A 132 11.94 9.88 18.59
CA THR A 132 13.09 9.05 18.89
C THR A 132 12.62 7.61 19.07
N ILE A 133 13.04 6.73 18.16
CA ILE A 133 12.60 5.33 18.15
C ILE A 133 13.78 4.38 18.33
N TYR A 134 13.58 3.34 19.10
CA TYR A 134 14.56 2.27 19.30
C TYR A 134 13.87 0.97 19.69
N MET A 135 14.58 -0.14 19.55
CA MET A 135 14.12 -1.45 20.00
C MET A 135 15.13 -2.03 21.01
N ARG A 136 14.61 -2.68 22.03
CA ARG A 136 15.40 -3.44 23.01
C ARG A 136 14.68 -4.75 23.32
N LYS A 137 15.39 -5.86 23.13
CA LYS A 137 14.86 -7.22 23.32
C LYS A 137 13.51 -7.44 22.61
N GLY A 138 13.42 -7.00 21.35
CA GLY A 138 12.22 -7.13 20.55
C GLY A 138 11.08 -6.15 20.87
N LEU A 139 11.19 -5.31 21.92
CA LEU A 139 10.19 -4.31 22.28
C LEU A 139 10.57 -2.94 21.71
N VAL A 140 9.66 -2.34 20.95
CA VAL A 140 9.82 -0.99 20.42
C VAL A 140 9.54 0.04 21.48
N TYR A 141 10.35 1.08 21.52
CA TYR A 141 10.19 2.27 22.36
C TYR A 141 10.09 3.50 21.48
N ILE A 142 9.17 4.39 21.84
CA ILE A 142 8.96 5.67 21.17
C ILE A 142 9.05 6.78 22.20
N ASN A 143 10.00 7.67 22.04
CA ASN A 143 10.27 8.76 22.98
C ASN A 143 10.48 8.29 24.44
N GLY A 144 11.01 7.08 24.61
CA GLY A 144 11.27 6.45 25.91
C GLY A 144 10.10 5.64 26.47
N VAL A 145 8.96 5.64 25.81
CA VAL A 145 7.77 4.88 26.24
C VAL A 145 7.71 3.57 25.46
N PRO A 146 7.54 2.41 26.13
CA PRO A 146 7.33 1.15 25.45
C PRO A 146 6.05 1.21 24.64
N HIS A 147 6.14 0.78 23.37
CA HIS A 147 5.01 0.76 22.46
C HIS A 147 4.48 -0.66 22.35
N PRO A 148 3.24 -0.93 22.82
CA PRO A 148 2.70 -2.28 22.77
C PRO A 148 2.53 -2.76 21.34
N HIS A 149 2.97 -3.98 21.09
CA HIS A 149 2.84 -4.62 19.77
C HIS A 149 1.45 -5.25 19.59
N THR A 150 0.42 -4.44 19.55
CA THR A 150 -0.97 -4.92 19.45
C THR A 150 -1.24 -5.75 18.18
N HIS A 151 -0.44 -5.53 17.14
CA HIS A 151 -0.60 -6.20 15.85
C HIS A 151 0.59 -7.08 15.45
N ALA A 152 1.70 -6.98 16.18
CA ALA A 152 2.90 -7.71 15.80
C ALA A 152 2.83 -9.19 16.21
N ALA A 153 3.07 -10.06 15.23
CA ALA A 153 3.43 -11.43 15.54
C ALA A 153 4.84 -11.47 16.12
N GLN A 154 4.96 -11.88 17.36
CA GLN A 154 6.23 -12.28 17.96
C GLN A 154 6.44 -13.77 17.61
N GLY A 155 6.72 -14.05 16.34
CA GLY A 155 7.24 -15.36 15.95
C GLY A 155 8.66 -15.50 16.45
N ALA A 156 9.06 -16.67 16.94
CA ALA A 156 10.48 -17.00 17.04
C ALA A 156 11.11 -16.85 15.64
N PRO A 157 12.39 -16.48 15.52
CA PRO A 157 13.12 -16.55 14.26
C PRO A 157 12.87 -17.93 13.63
N GLU A 158 12.51 -17.98 12.34
CA GLU A 158 12.18 -19.25 11.66
C GLU A 158 13.29 -20.30 11.73
N ASP A 159 14.51 -19.87 12.00
CA ASP A 159 15.73 -20.71 12.03
C ASP A 159 16.28 -20.98 13.43
N GLY A 160 15.59 -20.53 14.50
CA GLY A 160 16.07 -20.71 15.87
C GLY A 160 17.42 -20.04 16.18
N THR A 161 17.93 -19.22 15.24
CA THR A 161 19.12 -18.42 15.46
C THR A 161 18.76 -17.20 16.28
N GLU A 162 19.54 -16.92 17.32
CA GLU A 162 19.51 -15.63 18.01
C GLU A 162 19.60 -14.52 16.97
N SER A 163 18.78 -13.49 17.15
CA SER A 163 18.72 -12.22 16.40
C SER A 163 20.05 -11.93 15.65
N SER A 164 20.13 -12.40 14.41
CA SER A 164 21.39 -12.37 13.67
C SER A 164 21.73 -10.93 13.28
N TYR A 165 23.00 -10.55 13.43
CA TYR A 165 23.53 -9.33 12.83
C TYR A 165 23.47 -9.46 11.29
N TYR A 166 22.67 -8.59 10.65
CA TYR A 166 22.51 -8.60 9.19
C TYR A 166 23.56 -7.76 8.44
N GLY A 167 24.69 -7.46 9.10
CA GLY A 167 25.85 -6.84 8.46
C GLY A 167 25.54 -5.49 7.79
N PRO A 168 26.04 -5.30 6.55
CA PRO A 168 25.99 -4.01 5.87
C PRO A 168 24.60 -3.38 5.70
N LEU A 169 23.55 -4.19 5.72
CA LEU A 169 22.18 -3.67 5.58
C LEU A 169 21.71 -2.84 6.77
N PHE A 170 22.39 -2.93 7.92
CA PHE A 170 22.10 -2.09 9.10
C PHE A 170 23.05 -0.89 9.26
N ASP A 171 24.07 -0.77 8.42
CA ASP A 171 25.12 0.26 8.56
C ASP A 171 24.58 1.68 8.43
N TRP A 172 23.47 1.89 7.71
CA TRP A 172 22.81 3.18 7.64
C TRP A 172 22.38 3.71 9.01
N GLN A 173 22.09 2.80 9.97
CA GLN A 173 21.66 3.16 11.32
C GLN A 173 22.76 3.92 12.05
N HIS A 174 24.03 3.55 11.88
CA HIS A 174 25.17 4.25 12.51
C HIS A 174 25.29 5.71 12.10
N GLN A 175 24.77 6.08 10.91
CA GLN A 175 24.74 7.45 10.44
C GLN A 175 23.55 8.23 11.02
N ALA A 176 22.45 7.55 11.31
CA ALA A 176 21.19 8.12 11.83
C ALA A 176 21.06 8.04 13.35
N GLU A 177 21.98 7.35 14.05
CA GLU A 177 21.95 7.16 15.49
C GLU A 177 22.17 8.43 16.29
N ILE A 178 21.44 8.56 17.39
CA ILE A 178 21.68 9.61 18.38
C ILE A 178 22.76 9.12 19.33
N LYS A 179 24.01 9.51 19.11
CA LYS A 179 25.19 9.07 19.88
C LYS A 179 25.11 9.39 21.40
N ARG A 180 24.40 10.46 21.76
CA ARG A 180 24.18 10.87 23.18
C ARG A 180 22.67 11.03 23.43
N SER A 181 21.98 9.93 23.52
CA SER A 181 20.56 9.92 23.83
C SER A 181 20.31 9.67 25.32
N ARG A 182 19.31 10.38 25.90
CA ARG A 182 18.81 10.06 27.25
C ARG A 182 18.17 8.66 27.32
N PHE A 183 17.96 8.01 26.20
CA PHE A 183 17.34 6.69 26.07
C PHE A 183 18.37 5.55 25.94
N GLY A 184 19.62 5.82 26.24
CA GLY A 184 20.72 4.86 26.19
C GLY A 184 21.60 5.02 24.95
N SER A 185 22.68 4.27 24.93
CA SER A 185 23.61 4.22 23.81
C SER A 185 23.14 3.23 22.74
N PRO A 186 23.43 3.50 21.46
CA PRO A 186 23.18 2.53 20.40
C PRO A 186 24.01 1.26 20.62
N PRO A 187 23.49 0.09 20.19
CA PRO A 187 24.28 -1.13 20.23
C PRO A 187 25.45 -1.04 19.23
N VAL A 188 26.55 -1.64 19.57
CA VAL A 188 27.73 -1.70 18.70
C VAL A 188 27.41 -2.41 17.36
N ARG A 189 26.53 -3.40 17.43
CA ARG A 189 26.02 -4.14 16.30
C ARG A 189 24.48 -4.18 16.38
N PRO A 190 23.77 -3.42 15.55
CA PRO A 190 22.33 -3.49 15.49
C PRO A 190 21.85 -4.86 15.03
N THR A 191 20.78 -5.35 15.64
CA THR A 191 20.09 -6.60 15.30
C THR A 191 18.63 -6.34 15.00
N LEU A 192 17.85 -7.37 14.66
CA LEU A 192 16.39 -7.23 14.49
C LEU A 192 15.69 -6.77 15.78
N ASP A 193 16.22 -7.16 16.95
CA ASP A 193 15.59 -6.96 18.26
C ASP A 193 16.27 -5.86 19.10
N ASP A 194 17.46 -5.42 18.70
CA ASP A 194 18.23 -4.38 19.40
C ASP A 194 18.83 -3.39 18.38
N TRP A 195 18.28 -2.18 18.30
CA TRP A 195 18.75 -1.13 17.41
C TRP A 195 18.36 0.27 17.91
N GLY A 196 18.96 1.31 17.32
CA GLY A 196 18.74 2.72 17.68
C GLY A 196 19.34 3.10 19.04
N PRO A 197 19.10 4.29 19.56
CA PRO A 197 18.02 5.20 19.19
C PRO A 197 18.25 5.99 17.91
N LEU A 198 17.19 6.11 17.11
CA LEU A 198 17.16 6.81 15.83
C LEU A 198 16.16 7.96 15.92
N LEU A 199 16.54 9.15 15.40
CA LEU A 199 15.62 10.27 15.26
C LEU A 199 14.95 10.20 13.89
N VAL A 200 13.64 10.09 13.86
CA VAL A 200 12.88 10.12 12.60
C VAL A 200 12.92 11.54 12.02
N PRO A 201 13.46 11.74 10.82
CA PRO A 201 13.57 13.08 10.24
C PRO A 201 12.20 13.68 9.92
N ALA A 202 12.16 15.01 9.75
CA ALA A 202 10.97 15.69 9.25
C ALA A 202 10.53 15.09 7.91
N GLU A 203 9.23 14.98 7.69
CA GLU A 203 8.63 14.40 6.46
C GLU A 203 9.05 12.94 6.17
N HIS A 204 9.49 12.18 7.18
CA HIS A 204 9.83 10.76 7.06
C HIS A 204 9.10 9.92 8.10
N TYR A 205 8.99 8.64 7.82
CA TYR A 205 8.35 7.65 8.69
C TYR A 205 9.27 6.45 8.91
N MET A 206 9.20 5.84 10.08
CA MET A 206 9.75 4.52 10.35
C MET A 206 8.65 3.49 10.20
N MET A 207 8.81 2.54 9.28
CA MET A 207 7.80 1.56 8.95
C MET A 207 8.30 0.15 9.25
N LEU A 208 7.49 -0.62 9.99
CA LEU A 208 7.82 -1.99 10.38
C LEU A 208 6.74 -2.95 9.85
N GLY A 209 7.16 -4.18 9.55
CA GLY A 209 6.22 -5.27 9.29
C GLY A 209 5.64 -5.80 10.58
N ASP A 210 4.40 -6.28 10.56
CA ASP A 210 3.76 -6.89 11.71
C ASP A 210 4.42 -8.22 12.07
N ASN A 211 4.91 -8.96 11.07
CA ASN A 211 5.77 -10.13 11.29
C ASN A 211 7.23 -9.68 11.48
N ARG A 212 7.61 -9.31 12.69
CA ARG A 212 8.87 -8.63 13.05
C ARG A 212 10.12 -9.40 12.61
N HIS A 213 10.12 -10.71 12.71
CA HIS A 213 11.26 -11.55 12.37
C HIS A 213 11.28 -11.99 10.90
N ASN A 214 10.12 -11.89 10.21
CA ASN A 214 10.00 -12.20 8.79
C ASN A 214 9.58 -10.96 7.98
N SER A 215 10.27 -9.84 8.22
CA SER A 215 10.00 -8.58 7.52
C SER A 215 11.28 -7.86 7.20
N LYS A 216 11.51 -7.62 5.91
CA LYS A 216 12.44 -6.61 5.45
C LYS A 216 11.70 -5.26 5.43
N ASP A 217 12.11 -4.34 6.31
CA ASP A 217 11.43 -3.07 6.55
C ASP A 217 12.42 -1.94 6.86
N SER A 218 11.99 -0.84 7.47
CA SER A 218 12.84 0.32 7.74
C SER A 218 14.09 0.03 8.55
N ARG A 219 14.17 -1.10 9.24
CA ARG A 219 15.41 -1.53 9.91
C ARG A 219 16.54 -1.76 8.91
N TYR A 220 16.20 -2.13 7.68
CA TYR A 220 17.13 -2.46 6.60
C TYR A 220 17.42 -1.26 5.68
N TRP A 221 16.38 -0.55 5.19
CA TRP A 221 16.55 0.49 4.18
C TRP A 221 16.39 1.93 4.70
N GLY A 222 16.06 2.11 5.99
CA GLY A 222 15.93 3.42 6.59
C GLY A 222 14.54 4.01 6.56
N PHE A 223 14.49 5.33 6.72
CA PHE A 223 13.24 6.08 6.80
C PHE A 223 12.57 6.25 5.45
N VAL A 224 11.24 6.16 5.42
CA VAL A 224 10.43 6.32 4.22
C VAL A 224 10.01 7.78 4.08
N PRO A 225 10.37 8.46 2.99
CA PRO A 225 9.91 9.83 2.74
C PRO A 225 8.39 9.90 2.61
N ARG A 226 7.79 10.97 3.11
CA ARG A 226 6.34 11.24 2.99
C ARG A 226 5.84 11.12 1.54
N ASN A 227 6.67 11.55 0.58
CA ASN A 227 6.33 11.51 -0.84
C ASN A 227 6.27 10.10 -1.42
N ASN A 228 6.81 9.11 -0.73
CA ASN A 228 6.76 7.72 -1.16
C ASN A 228 5.46 7.01 -0.73
N VAL A 229 4.69 7.59 0.20
CA VAL A 229 3.40 7.00 0.62
C VAL A 229 2.37 7.15 -0.48
N ARG A 230 1.72 6.03 -0.84
CA ARG A 230 0.81 5.92 -1.98
C ARG A 230 -0.65 5.83 -1.58
N GLY A 231 -0.98 5.07 -0.53
CA GLY A 231 -2.37 4.87 -0.16
C GLY A 231 -2.54 4.05 1.10
N GLU A 232 -3.77 4.01 1.56
CA GLU A 232 -4.22 3.23 2.72
C GLU A 232 -5.03 2.03 2.24
N PRO A 233 -4.66 0.79 2.60
CA PRO A 233 -5.50 -0.36 2.31
C PRO A 233 -6.76 -0.31 3.15
N ILE A 234 -7.92 -0.53 2.51
CA ILE A 234 -9.24 -0.40 3.16
C ILE A 234 -9.74 -1.76 3.59
N PHE A 235 -9.82 -2.71 2.67
CA PHE A 235 -10.34 -4.05 2.92
C PHE A 235 -9.79 -5.07 1.94
N VAL A 236 -9.89 -6.34 2.35
CA VAL A 236 -9.58 -7.51 1.53
C VAL A 236 -10.80 -7.83 0.67
N TYR A 237 -10.69 -7.74 -0.65
CA TYR A 237 -11.80 -8.10 -1.54
C TYR A 237 -11.73 -9.52 -2.06
N TYR A 238 -10.56 -10.16 -2.00
CA TYR A 238 -10.34 -11.54 -2.36
C TYR A 238 -9.15 -12.11 -1.58
N SER A 239 -9.20 -13.39 -1.21
CA SER A 239 -8.11 -14.08 -0.51
C SER A 239 -8.14 -15.56 -0.82
N TYR A 240 -6.96 -16.14 -1.04
CA TYR A 240 -6.81 -17.57 -1.26
C TYR A 240 -5.55 -18.12 -0.59
N ASP A 241 -5.55 -19.42 -0.28
CA ASP A 241 -4.36 -20.08 0.22
C ASP A 241 -3.38 -20.39 -0.91
N ARG A 242 -2.10 -20.01 -0.74
CA ARG A 242 -1.07 -20.31 -1.75
C ARG A 242 -0.52 -21.72 -1.64
N ASP A 243 -0.62 -22.32 -0.48
CA ASP A 243 -0.02 -23.62 -0.17
C ASP A 243 -1.00 -24.78 -0.43
N CYS A 244 -1.98 -24.55 -1.30
CA CYS A 244 -2.87 -25.60 -1.76
C CYS A 244 -2.11 -26.62 -2.63
N GLY A 245 -2.25 -27.90 -2.38
CA GLY A 245 -1.59 -28.95 -3.16
C GLY A 245 -2.03 -29.09 -4.63
N SER A 246 -2.94 -28.20 -5.09
CA SER A 246 -3.60 -28.32 -6.40
C SER A 246 -3.20 -27.21 -7.32
N GLY A 247 -2.26 -26.93 -7.92
CA GLY A 247 -1.86 -25.86 -8.88
C GLY A 247 -2.89 -24.76 -9.28
N VAL A 248 -4.13 -24.81 -8.79
CA VAL A 248 -5.26 -23.89 -9.09
C VAL A 248 -5.79 -23.19 -7.84
N CYS A 249 -4.95 -23.00 -6.82
CA CYS A 249 -5.28 -22.38 -5.53
C CYS A 249 -6.20 -21.14 -5.58
N PRO A 250 -6.04 -20.21 -6.53
CA PRO A 250 -6.93 -19.06 -6.60
C PRO A 250 -8.40 -19.40 -6.85
N LEU A 251 -8.73 -20.62 -7.32
CA LEU A 251 -10.10 -21.02 -7.61
C LEU A 251 -10.65 -22.00 -6.59
N THR A 252 -9.80 -22.80 -5.93
CA THR A 252 -10.20 -23.90 -5.06
C THR A 252 -10.12 -23.58 -3.57
N ASP A 253 -9.13 -22.78 -3.17
CA ASP A 253 -8.80 -22.57 -1.76
C ASP A 253 -9.05 -21.13 -1.31
N ILE A 254 -10.25 -20.63 -1.56
CA ILE A 254 -10.68 -19.28 -1.22
C ILE A 254 -10.90 -19.18 0.30
N ARG A 255 -10.26 -18.19 0.92
CA ARG A 255 -10.48 -17.86 2.34
C ARG A 255 -11.67 -16.91 2.48
N TRP A 256 -12.90 -17.48 2.46
CA TRP A 256 -14.15 -16.73 2.51
C TRP A 256 -14.27 -15.79 3.70
N SER A 257 -13.73 -16.19 4.86
CA SER A 257 -13.74 -15.38 6.09
C SER A 257 -12.92 -14.09 5.98
N ARG A 258 -12.01 -14.00 5.00
CA ARG A 258 -11.19 -12.82 4.75
C ARG A 258 -11.86 -11.81 3.82
N ILE A 259 -12.84 -12.23 3.03
CA ILE A 259 -13.53 -11.35 2.09
C ILE A 259 -14.36 -10.33 2.86
N GLY A 260 -14.13 -9.03 2.59
CA GLY A 260 -14.74 -7.93 3.32
C GLY A 260 -14.04 -7.58 4.65
N HIS A 261 -12.94 -8.25 4.99
CA HIS A 261 -12.17 -7.94 6.19
C HIS A 261 -11.59 -6.52 6.11
N LEU A 262 -11.97 -5.66 7.06
CA LEU A 262 -11.46 -4.28 7.16
C LEU A 262 -10.04 -4.29 7.73
N ILE A 263 -9.16 -3.56 7.09
CA ILE A 263 -7.74 -3.44 7.48
C ILE A 263 -7.61 -2.28 8.47
N ARG A 264 -7.01 -2.58 9.65
CA ARG A 264 -6.84 -1.60 10.75
C ARG A 264 -5.42 -1.66 11.31
#